data_d79f7a5ed3c1df563fe463ad86b6df0e
#
_entry.id   d79f7a5ed3c1df563fe463ad86b6df0e
#
_cell.length_a   1.000
_cell.length_b   1.000
_cell.length_c   1.000
_cell.angle_alpha   90.00
_cell.angle_beta   90.00
_cell.angle_gamma   90.00
#
_symmetry.space_group_name_H-M   'P 1'
#
loop_
_entity.id
_entity.type
_entity.pdbx_description
1 polymer ?
#
loop_
_entity_poly.entity_id
_entity_poly.type
_entity_poly.pdbx_seq_one_letter_code
_entity_poly.pdbx_strand_id
1 'polypeptide(L)'
;EPPWFGTIRKTIIYVLITAFVSPAICALGGAFVQILGGGSINDYGLFWARWYASNALGSLTLGPIAMICLEKTMPPRLALSGRAVEAAIIAAILIAACIIAFEDLPSISSGYLPLLLYLPLPIIVWAAVRFGAKGASGAVFVISVVLIWRALNGPSLFEIGSPEANVFGMQLFLIGLAPPILLLGSAIEETRRAERTTRESEERISFAAASSNVGIWQYEFSTGAFWATDYCRTLFGLSPSEPLNLDRLLSRIHPNDSPAASAALRSAISLAAPLDVEFRVQDGDEARWISARARPVAGDDGGP
;
A
#
# COMPACT_ATOMS: atom_id res chain seq x y z
N GLU A 1 -10.82 9.20 -9.29
CA GLU A 1 -9.36 9.10 -9.46
C GLU A 1 -8.69 8.68 -8.15
N PRO A 2 -7.61 7.88 -8.18
CA PRO A 2 -6.88 7.53 -6.97
C PRO A 2 -6.26 8.79 -6.35
N PRO A 3 -6.18 8.89 -4.99
CA PRO A 3 -5.57 10.01 -4.30
C PRO A 3 -4.11 10.20 -4.71
N TRP A 4 -3.55 11.40 -4.45
CA TRP A 4 -2.21 11.77 -4.91
C TRP A 4 -1.11 10.79 -4.49
N PHE A 5 -1.16 10.27 -3.26
CA PHE A 5 -0.24 9.26 -2.74
C PHE A 5 -0.81 7.83 -2.78
N GLY A 6 -1.82 7.58 -3.61
CA GLY A 6 -2.46 6.28 -3.77
C GLY A 6 -1.80 5.39 -4.82
N THR A 7 -0.79 5.88 -5.55
CA THR A 7 -0.01 5.11 -6.53
C THR A 7 1.45 5.54 -6.50
N ILE A 8 2.35 4.58 -6.71
CA ILE A 8 3.81 4.81 -6.78
C ILE A 8 4.13 5.86 -7.85
N ARG A 9 3.52 5.76 -9.02
CA ARG A 9 3.77 6.68 -10.14
C ARG A 9 3.49 8.14 -9.78
N LYS A 10 2.36 8.43 -9.15
CA LYS A 10 1.99 9.79 -8.72
C LYS A 10 2.96 10.30 -7.65
N THR A 11 3.36 9.45 -6.72
CA THR A 11 4.32 9.80 -5.67
C THR A 11 5.71 10.07 -6.25
N ILE A 12 6.18 9.30 -7.23
CA ILE A 12 7.44 9.58 -7.93
C ILE A 12 7.38 10.96 -8.61
N ILE A 13 6.31 11.23 -9.36
CA ILE A 13 6.13 12.52 -10.04
C ILE A 13 6.11 13.68 -9.01
N TYR A 14 5.39 13.50 -7.91
CA TYR A 14 5.36 14.47 -6.83
C TYR A 14 6.78 14.73 -6.28
N VAL A 15 7.50 13.69 -5.89
CA VAL A 15 8.87 13.80 -5.35
C VAL A 15 9.81 14.47 -6.34
N LEU A 16 9.77 14.07 -7.62
CA LEU A 16 10.63 14.67 -8.65
C LEU A 16 10.35 16.15 -8.82
N ILE A 17 9.10 16.56 -8.87
CA ILE A 17 8.74 17.96 -9.05
C ILE A 17 9.05 18.76 -7.78
N THR A 18 8.62 18.29 -6.61
CA THR A 18 8.64 19.09 -5.38
C THR A 18 9.95 19.02 -4.62
N ALA A 19 10.73 17.94 -4.76
CA ALA A 19 12.03 17.81 -4.11
C ALA A 19 13.19 18.26 -5.01
N PHE A 20 13.05 18.17 -6.34
CA PHE A 20 14.17 18.46 -7.24
C PHE A 20 13.90 19.68 -8.14
N VAL A 21 12.83 19.69 -8.92
CA VAL A 21 12.62 20.71 -9.95
C VAL A 21 12.21 22.06 -9.34
N SER A 22 11.13 22.08 -8.58
CA SER A 22 10.60 23.33 -8.00
C SER A 22 11.58 24.00 -7.04
N PRO A 23 12.21 23.29 -6.08
CA PRO A 23 13.20 23.91 -5.19
C PRO A 23 14.44 24.43 -5.93
N ALA A 24 14.90 23.73 -6.99
CA ALA A 24 16.05 24.15 -7.77
C ALA A 24 15.79 25.50 -8.46
N ILE A 25 14.60 25.66 -9.03
CA ILE A 25 14.20 26.92 -9.69
C ILE A 25 14.02 28.03 -8.65
N CYS A 26 13.31 27.78 -7.54
CA CYS A 26 13.11 28.76 -6.47
C CYS A 26 14.43 29.20 -5.85
N ALA A 27 15.40 28.29 -5.70
CA ALA A 27 16.70 28.58 -5.12
C ALA A 27 17.53 29.54 -5.98
N LEU A 28 17.35 29.58 -7.29
CA LEU A 28 18.01 30.57 -8.15
C LEU A 28 17.65 32.00 -7.76
N GLY A 29 16.36 32.26 -7.60
CA GLY A 29 15.85 33.58 -7.16
C GLY A 29 16.27 33.89 -5.72
N GLY A 30 16.14 32.93 -4.80
CA GLY A 30 16.50 33.08 -3.39
C GLY A 30 17.97 33.42 -3.18
N ALA A 31 18.88 32.70 -3.88
CA ALA A 31 20.31 33.01 -3.85
C ALA A 31 20.64 34.39 -4.42
N PHE A 32 19.95 34.78 -5.50
CA PHE A 32 20.13 36.11 -6.09
C PHE A 32 19.70 37.22 -5.13
N VAL A 33 18.57 37.07 -4.46
CA VAL A 33 18.11 38.05 -3.43
C VAL A 33 19.13 38.16 -2.30
N GLN A 34 19.77 37.05 -1.89
CA GLN A 34 20.78 37.09 -0.82
C GLN A 34 22.02 37.91 -1.24
N ILE A 35 22.43 37.84 -2.50
CA ILE A 35 23.52 38.66 -3.02
C ILE A 35 23.14 40.14 -3.06
N LEU A 36 21.92 40.49 -3.51
CA LEU A 36 21.43 41.84 -3.50
C LEU A 36 21.36 42.43 -2.06
N GLY A 37 21.16 41.57 -1.05
CA GLY A 37 21.19 41.90 0.36
C GLY A 37 22.60 42.10 0.95
N GLY A 38 23.67 42.05 0.15
CA GLY A 38 25.06 42.28 0.59
C GLY A 38 25.90 41.02 0.70
N GLY A 39 25.40 39.84 0.27
CA GLY A 39 26.18 38.61 0.20
C GLY A 39 27.22 38.63 -0.92
N SER A 40 28.30 37.86 -0.77
CA SER A 40 29.34 37.70 -1.81
C SER A 40 28.84 36.87 -2.99
N ILE A 41 29.17 37.28 -4.22
CA ILE A 41 28.90 36.50 -5.43
C ILE A 41 29.61 35.14 -5.41
N ASN A 42 30.75 35.04 -4.71
CA ASN A 42 31.48 33.80 -4.58
C ASN A 42 30.73 32.73 -3.76
N ASP A 43 29.79 33.18 -2.91
CA ASP A 43 28.96 32.32 -2.05
C ASP A 43 27.62 31.94 -2.70
N TYR A 44 27.39 32.32 -3.98
CA TYR A 44 26.14 32.05 -4.68
C TYR A 44 25.73 30.58 -4.61
N GLY A 45 26.67 29.68 -4.87
CA GLY A 45 26.41 28.22 -4.81
C GLY A 45 25.97 27.74 -3.43
N LEU A 46 26.55 28.30 -2.37
CA LEU A 46 26.18 27.98 -1.00
C LEU A 46 24.78 28.52 -0.65
N PHE A 47 24.48 29.75 -1.05
CA PHE A 47 23.15 30.34 -0.89
C PHE A 47 22.09 29.53 -1.66
N TRP A 48 22.39 29.16 -2.90
CA TRP A 48 21.53 28.32 -3.71
C TRP A 48 21.25 26.98 -3.01
N ALA A 49 22.28 26.28 -2.53
CA ALA A 49 22.15 24.99 -1.85
C ALA A 49 21.28 25.08 -0.58
N ARG A 50 21.44 26.14 0.23
CA ARG A 50 20.64 26.38 1.43
C ARG A 50 19.17 26.66 1.11
N TRP A 51 18.91 27.50 0.11
CA TRP A 51 17.55 27.78 -0.36
C TRP A 51 16.88 26.54 -0.94
N TYR A 52 17.64 25.77 -1.75
CA TYR A 52 17.18 24.50 -2.29
C TYR A 52 16.75 23.54 -1.18
N ALA A 53 17.62 23.29 -0.22
CA ALA A 53 17.36 22.36 0.86
C ALA A 53 16.14 22.76 1.71
N SER A 54 16.00 24.06 2.03
CA SER A 54 14.84 24.57 2.78
C SER A 54 13.51 24.35 2.03
N ASN A 55 13.47 24.68 0.73
CA ASN A 55 12.26 24.51 -0.08
C ASN A 55 11.93 23.03 -0.32
N ALA A 56 12.94 22.20 -0.61
CA ALA A 56 12.76 20.77 -0.81
C ALA A 56 12.22 20.09 0.47
N LEU A 57 12.78 20.41 1.63
CA LEU A 57 12.32 19.89 2.91
C LEU A 57 10.88 20.29 3.20
N GLY A 58 10.53 21.57 3.05
CA GLY A 58 9.17 22.07 3.25
C GLY A 58 8.16 21.35 2.35
N SER A 59 8.51 21.16 1.09
CA SER A 59 7.65 20.46 0.12
C SER A 59 7.49 18.96 0.44
N LEU A 60 8.54 18.30 0.90
CA LEU A 60 8.49 16.87 1.23
C LEU A 60 7.80 16.58 2.57
N THR A 61 7.77 17.54 3.49
CA THR A 61 7.19 17.35 4.84
C THR A 61 5.76 17.86 4.94
N LEU A 62 5.53 19.12 4.56
CA LEU A 62 4.21 19.76 4.66
C LEU A 62 3.30 19.41 3.48
N GLY A 63 3.86 19.29 2.27
CA GLY A 63 3.10 19.04 1.05
C GLY A 63 2.25 17.78 1.10
N PRO A 64 2.78 16.60 1.47
CA PRO A 64 1.99 15.39 1.56
C PRO A 64 0.83 15.49 2.56
N ILE A 65 1.06 16.12 3.71
CA ILE A 65 0.01 16.32 4.71
C ILE A 65 -1.06 17.27 4.19
N ALA A 66 -0.67 18.38 3.59
CA ALA A 66 -1.61 19.34 3.02
C ALA A 66 -2.49 18.67 1.95
N MET A 67 -1.89 17.87 1.06
CA MET A 67 -2.65 17.14 0.04
C MET A 67 -3.60 16.10 0.64
N ILE A 68 -3.17 15.35 1.65
CA ILE A 68 -4.02 14.37 2.35
C ILE A 68 -5.17 15.07 3.08
N CYS A 69 -4.94 16.25 3.67
CA CYS A 69 -5.98 17.05 4.33
C CYS A 69 -6.98 17.67 3.34
N LEU A 70 -6.52 18.03 2.15
CA LEU A 70 -7.37 18.59 1.09
C LEU A 70 -8.21 17.52 0.39
N GLU A 71 -7.80 16.26 0.43
CA GLU A 71 -8.63 15.15 -0.01
C GLU A 71 -9.82 15.01 0.95
N LYS A 72 -11.04 15.35 0.47
CA LYS A 72 -12.32 15.31 1.23
C LYS A 72 -12.71 13.93 1.80
N THR A 73 -11.75 13.03 1.96
CA THR A 73 -11.93 11.67 2.48
C THR A 73 -11.81 11.58 4.01
N MET A 74 -11.63 12.69 4.73
CA MET A 74 -11.76 12.66 6.18
C MET A 74 -13.23 12.47 6.55
N PRO A 75 -13.62 11.37 7.20
CA PRO A 75 -14.96 11.27 7.78
C PRO A 75 -15.12 12.41 8.80
N PRO A 76 -16.29 13.11 8.82
CA PRO A 76 -16.50 14.30 9.66
C PRO A 76 -16.54 14.03 11.17
N ARG A 77 -16.27 12.80 11.60
CA ARG A 77 -16.21 12.42 13.02
C ARG A 77 -14.84 11.82 13.31
N LEU A 78 -14.01 12.62 14.00
CA LEU A 78 -12.94 12.12 14.85
C LEU A 78 -13.59 11.35 16.04
N ALA A 79 -14.40 10.36 15.78
CA ALA A 79 -14.67 9.37 16.78
C ALA A 79 -13.32 8.70 17.05
N LEU A 80 -12.92 8.59 18.32
CA LEU A 80 -11.77 7.83 18.79
C LEU A 80 -11.92 6.37 18.30
N SER A 81 -11.70 6.17 17.01
CA SER A 81 -11.63 4.84 16.43
C SER A 81 -10.34 4.21 16.95
N GLY A 82 -10.34 2.91 17.23
CA GLY A 82 -9.14 2.22 17.68
C GLY A 82 -7.91 2.54 16.81
N ARG A 83 -8.12 2.85 15.52
CA ARG A 83 -7.07 3.29 14.58
C ARG A 83 -6.47 4.66 14.91
N ALA A 84 -7.26 5.61 15.41
CA ALA A 84 -6.73 6.93 15.80
C ALA A 84 -5.88 6.83 17.06
N VAL A 85 -6.30 5.98 18.01
CA VAL A 85 -5.52 5.68 19.22
C VAL A 85 -4.20 4.98 18.85
N GLU A 86 -4.23 4.00 17.96
CA GLU A 86 -3.03 3.32 17.46
C GLU A 86 -2.06 4.29 16.77
N ALA A 87 -2.57 5.18 15.92
CA ALA A 87 -1.76 6.21 15.27
C ALA A 87 -1.11 7.17 16.28
N ALA A 88 -1.87 7.57 17.31
CA ALA A 88 -1.35 8.43 18.39
C ALA A 88 -0.26 7.72 19.21
N ILE A 89 -0.41 6.43 19.49
CA ILE A 89 0.61 5.62 20.18
C ILE A 89 1.88 5.53 19.34
N ILE A 90 1.77 5.22 18.05
CA ILE A 90 2.95 5.16 17.15
C ILE A 90 3.63 6.52 17.05
N ALA A 91 2.87 7.61 16.95
CA ALA A 91 3.43 8.96 16.95
C ALA A 91 4.16 9.27 18.28
N ALA A 92 3.59 8.91 19.42
CA ALA A 92 4.22 9.09 20.72
C ALA A 92 5.51 8.27 20.85
N ILE A 93 5.52 7.01 20.39
CA ILE A 93 6.72 6.15 20.38
C ILE A 93 7.78 6.76 19.46
N LEU A 94 7.39 7.27 18.28
CA LEU A 94 8.31 7.92 17.36
C LEU A 94 8.92 9.20 17.97
N ILE A 95 8.13 10.02 18.63
CA ILE A 95 8.61 11.22 19.32
C ILE A 95 9.60 10.82 20.44
N ALA A 96 9.25 9.83 21.25
CA ALA A 96 10.13 9.33 22.32
C ALA A 96 11.44 8.77 21.74
N ALA A 97 11.38 7.98 20.66
CA ALA A 97 12.56 7.46 19.98
C ALA A 97 13.44 8.57 19.41
N CYS A 98 12.83 9.61 18.83
CA CYS A 98 13.58 10.78 18.35
C CYS A 98 14.22 11.56 19.50
N ILE A 99 13.53 11.76 20.62
CA ILE A 99 14.10 12.42 21.82
C ILE A 99 15.31 11.62 22.30
N ILE A 100 15.17 10.31 22.49
CA ILE A 100 16.26 9.43 22.95
C ILE A 100 17.43 9.42 21.95
N ALA A 101 17.12 9.34 20.64
CA ALA A 101 18.15 9.28 19.60
C ALA A 101 18.97 10.57 19.49
N PHE A 102 18.36 11.70 19.84
CA PHE A 102 18.93 13.03 19.61
C PHE A 102 19.24 13.78 20.93
N GLU A 103 19.11 13.13 22.07
CA GLU A 103 19.48 13.69 23.37
C GLU A 103 20.96 13.40 23.67
N ASP A 104 21.69 14.42 24.08
CA ASP A 104 23.04 14.21 24.60
C ASP A 104 22.97 13.48 25.94
N LEU A 105 23.04 12.16 25.90
CA LEU A 105 23.18 11.35 27.11
C LEU A 105 24.67 11.32 27.46
N PRO A 106 25.08 12.03 28.51
CA PRO A 106 26.51 12.09 28.93
C PRO A 106 27.08 10.72 29.32
N SER A 107 26.22 9.72 29.47
CA SER A 107 26.59 8.34 29.88
C SER A 107 26.80 7.38 28.71
N ILE A 108 26.48 7.77 27.45
CA ILE A 108 26.70 6.92 26.29
C ILE A 108 28.01 7.38 25.63
N SER A 109 29.03 6.52 25.73
CA SER A 109 30.33 6.76 25.10
C SER A 109 30.15 7.10 23.61
N SER A 110 30.90 8.05 23.09
CA SER A 110 30.88 8.62 21.74
C SER A 110 30.88 7.60 20.58
N GLY A 111 31.10 6.32 20.84
CA GLY A 111 31.07 5.24 19.85
C GLY A 111 29.68 4.76 19.43
N TYR A 112 28.62 4.98 20.23
CA TYR A 112 27.27 4.50 19.96
C TYR A 112 26.34 5.57 19.39
N LEU A 113 26.76 6.83 19.34
CA LEU A 113 25.98 7.94 18.78
C LEU A 113 25.46 7.66 17.35
N PRO A 114 26.26 7.12 16.41
CA PRO A 114 25.77 6.83 15.08
C PRO A 114 24.66 5.78 15.04
N LEU A 115 24.66 4.83 16.01
CA LEU A 115 23.65 3.76 16.06
C LEU A 115 22.29 4.26 16.50
N LEU A 116 22.25 5.23 17.41
CA LEU A 116 21.01 5.83 17.91
C LEU A 116 20.25 6.60 16.83
N LEU A 117 20.96 7.14 15.83
CA LEU A 117 20.35 7.83 14.69
C LEU A 117 19.38 6.93 13.88
N TYR A 118 19.60 5.61 13.94
CA TYR A 118 18.74 4.63 13.25
C TYR A 118 17.50 4.23 14.07
N LEU A 119 17.41 4.57 15.35
CA LEU A 119 16.34 4.18 16.25
C LEU A 119 14.92 4.58 15.76
N PRO A 120 14.69 5.77 15.18
CA PRO A 120 13.39 6.15 14.64
C PRO A 120 12.99 5.39 13.37
N LEU A 121 13.93 4.84 12.59
CA LEU A 121 13.65 4.25 11.27
C LEU A 121 12.67 3.07 11.32
N PRO A 122 12.81 2.06 12.21
CA PRO A 122 11.84 0.98 12.30
C PRO A 122 10.42 1.45 12.59
N ILE A 123 10.29 2.52 13.39
CA ILE A 123 8.98 3.09 13.78
C ILE A 123 8.36 3.82 12.60
N ILE A 124 9.16 4.56 11.83
CA ILE A 124 8.72 5.24 10.60
C ILE A 124 8.26 4.21 9.56
N VAL A 125 9.04 3.13 9.36
CA VAL A 125 8.67 2.03 8.47
C VAL A 125 7.39 1.36 8.95
N TRP A 126 7.25 1.11 10.26
CA TRP A 126 6.03 0.54 10.82
C TRP A 126 4.82 1.44 10.59
N ALA A 127 4.94 2.75 10.81
CA ALA A 127 3.88 3.71 10.51
C ALA A 127 3.47 3.67 9.02
N ALA A 128 4.44 3.61 8.10
CA ALA A 128 4.20 3.49 6.67
C ALA A 128 3.50 2.18 6.31
N VAL A 129 3.98 1.04 6.85
CA VAL A 129 3.37 -0.28 6.63
C VAL A 129 1.95 -0.34 7.21
N ARG A 130 1.74 0.21 8.39
CA ARG A 130 0.44 0.11 9.09
C ARG A 130 -0.63 1.02 8.50
N PHE A 131 -0.28 2.26 8.16
CA PHE A 131 -1.22 3.31 7.73
C PHE A 131 -1.05 3.75 6.28
N GLY A 132 -0.15 3.10 5.50
CA GLY A 132 0.10 3.44 4.11
C GLY A 132 0.66 4.86 3.94
N ALA A 133 0.24 5.54 2.88
CA ALA A 133 0.69 6.90 2.55
C ALA A 133 0.44 7.91 3.68
N LYS A 134 -0.67 7.79 4.43
CA LYS A 134 -0.98 8.67 5.56
C LYS A 134 0.01 8.48 6.72
N GLY A 135 0.35 7.23 7.03
CA GLY A 135 1.35 6.91 8.06
C GLY A 135 2.74 7.39 7.68
N ALA A 136 3.15 7.15 6.44
CA ALA A 136 4.42 7.62 5.91
C ALA A 136 4.57 9.14 6.00
N SER A 137 3.57 9.88 5.51
CA SER A 137 3.57 11.35 5.56
C SER A 137 3.55 11.88 6.99
N GLY A 138 2.73 11.31 7.87
CA GLY A 138 2.68 11.68 9.27
C GLY A 138 4.01 11.42 10.00
N ALA A 139 4.65 10.29 9.77
CA ALA A 139 5.93 9.96 10.38
C ALA A 139 7.07 10.87 9.90
N VAL A 140 7.13 11.17 8.59
CA VAL A 140 8.09 12.14 8.03
C VAL A 140 7.87 13.53 8.63
N PHE A 141 6.64 13.95 8.81
CA PHE A 141 6.33 15.22 9.45
C PHE A 141 6.77 15.26 10.91
N VAL A 142 6.41 14.24 11.70
CA VAL A 142 6.76 14.16 13.12
C VAL A 142 8.28 14.22 13.32
N ILE A 143 9.06 13.40 12.58
CA ILE A 143 10.51 13.44 12.70
C ILE A 143 11.08 14.80 12.30
N SER A 144 10.53 15.43 11.25
CA SER A 144 10.98 16.75 10.81
C SER A 144 10.73 17.82 11.87
N VAL A 145 9.55 17.83 12.50
CA VAL A 145 9.21 18.77 13.57
C VAL A 145 10.14 18.58 14.77
N VAL A 146 10.36 17.34 15.21
CA VAL A 146 11.25 17.04 16.35
C VAL A 146 12.69 17.47 16.07
N LEU A 147 13.20 17.17 14.85
CA LEU A 147 14.56 17.57 14.47
C LEU A 147 14.73 19.07 14.37
N ILE A 148 13.76 19.80 13.79
CA ILE A 148 13.80 21.26 13.72
C ILE A 148 13.73 21.86 15.14
N TRP A 149 12.86 21.34 16.00
CA TRP A 149 12.77 21.79 17.38
C TRP A 149 14.09 21.59 18.13
N ARG A 150 14.75 20.44 17.96
CA ARG A 150 16.08 20.15 18.53
C ARG A 150 17.15 21.11 18.00
N ALA A 151 17.15 21.34 16.68
CA ALA A 151 18.13 22.28 16.08
C ALA A 151 18.02 23.72 16.62
N LEU A 152 16.82 24.10 17.08
CA LEU A 152 16.59 25.44 17.66
C LEU A 152 16.90 25.52 19.16
N ASN A 153 16.74 24.42 19.90
CA ASN A 153 16.75 24.45 21.37
C ASN A 153 17.83 23.56 22.01
N GLY A 154 18.59 22.79 21.23
CA GLY A 154 19.55 21.83 21.74
C GLY A 154 20.92 21.90 21.08
N PRO A 155 21.88 21.12 21.56
CA PRO A 155 23.16 20.96 20.91
C PRO A 155 22.97 20.33 19.52
N SER A 156 23.92 20.60 18.66
CA SER A 156 23.86 20.23 17.25
C SER A 156 24.01 18.71 17.04
N LEU A 157 23.09 18.11 16.28
CA LEU A 157 23.13 16.70 15.90
C LEU A 157 24.33 16.34 15.01
N PHE A 158 24.75 17.27 14.21
CA PHE A 158 25.87 17.14 13.29
C PHE A 158 26.90 18.18 13.73
N GLU A 159 27.95 17.78 14.42
CA GLU A 159 29.07 18.64 14.79
C GLU A 159 29.92 18.99 13.56
N ILE A 160 29.33 19.69 12.58
CA ILE A 160 29.99 20.04 11.32
C ILE A 160 30.61 21.47 11.39
N GLY A 161 30.89 21.92 12.59
CA GLY A 161 31.69 23.13 12.82
C GLY A 161 30.94 24.46 12.91
N SER A 162 29.86 24.71 12.12
CA SER A 162 29.03 25.92 12.27
C SER A 162 27.55 25.59 12.44
N PRO A 163 26.76 26.43 13.12
CA PRO A 163 25.32 26.22 13.30
C PRO A 163 24.57 26.08 11.97
N GLU A 164 25.01 26.80 10.95
CA GLU A 164 24.39 26.75 9.62
C GLU A 164 24.70 25.46 8.88
N ALA A 165 25.92 24.93 9.00
CA ALA A 165 26.30 23.65 8.42
C ALA A 165 25.52 22.50 9.07
N ASN A 166 25.23 22.59 10.35
CA ASN A 166 24.44 21.61 11.09
C ASN A 166 22.98 21.58 10.62
N VAL A 167 22.35 22.75 10.45
CA VAL A 167 21.00 22.86 9.89
C VAL A 167 20.95 22.29 8.47
N PHE A 168 21.96 22.59 7.67
CA PHE A 168 22.04 22.07 6.29
C PHE A 168 22.21 20.54 6.27
N GLY A 169 23.05 19.97 7.14
CA GLY A 169 23.19 18.52 7.29
C GLY A 169 21.90 17.83 7.68
N MET A 170 21.14 18.41 8.62
CA MET A 170 19.83 17.93 9.03
C MET A 170 18.81 17.98 7.85
N GLN A 171 18.82 19.06 7.09
CA GLN A 171 17.95 19.16 5.92
C GLN A 171 18.26 18.09 4.88
N LEU A 172 19.54 17.86 4.58
CA LEU A 172 19.97 16.81 3.65
C LEU A 172 19.57 15.41 4.13
N PHE A 173 19.70 15.13 5.43
CA PHE A 173 19.27 13.88 6.04
C PHE A 173 17.77 13.65 5.82
N LEU A 174 16.94 14.65 6.12
CA LEU A 174 15.49 14.56 5.96
C LEU A 174 15.05 14.49 4.49
N ILE A 175 15.71 15.21 3.58
CA ILE A 175 15.47 15.13 2.14
C ILE A 175 15.82 13.73 1.62
N GLY A 176 16.86 13.10 2.11
CA GLY A 176 17.21 11.73 1.77
C GLY A 176 16.25 10.68 2.34
N LEU A 177 15.73 10.93 3.55
CA LEU A 177 14.83 10.00 4.25
C LEU A 177 13.40 10.02 3.71
N ALA A 178 12.85 11.20 3.41
CA ALA A 178 11.44 11.35 3.08
C ALA A 178 10.99 10.63 1.81
N PRO A 179 11.69 10.72 0.65
CA PRO A 179 11.25 10.06 -0.58
C PRO A 179 11.06 8.54 -0.45
N PRO A 180 12.04 7.74 0.06
CA PRO A 180 11.85 6.30 0.19
C PRO A 180 10.68 5.94 1.11
N ILE A 181 10.46 6.68 2.19
CA ILE A 181 9.34 6.43 3.10
C ILE A 181 8.00 6.76 2.46
N LEU A 182 7.89 7.87 1.73
CA LEU A 182 6.69 8.23 0.98
C LEU A 182 6.38 7.21 -0.13
N LEU A 183 7.41 6.74 -0.84
CA LEU A 183 7.27 5.68 -1.84
C LEU A 183 6.81 4.36 -1.23
N LEU A 184 7.39 3.96 -0.10
CA LEU A 184 6.97 2.77 0.64
C LEU A 184 5.49 2.86 1.03
N GLY A 185 5.07 4.00 1.61
CA GLY A 185 3.68 4.21 1.99
C GLY A 185 2.71 4.13 0.80
N SER A 186 3.11 4.67 -0.35
CA SER A 186 2.32 4.62 -1.59
C SER A 186 2.26 3.22 -2.19
N ALA A 187 3.35 2.46 -2.15
CA ALA A 187 3.40 1.07 -2.61
C ALA A 187 2.42 0.20 -1.83
N ILE A 188 2.43 0.33 -0.52
CA ILE A 188 1.51 -0.41 0.37
C ILE A 188 0.05 -0.02 0.12
N GLU A 189 -0.23 1.27 -0.09
CA GLU A 189 -1.58 1.73 -0.38
C GLU A 189 -2.08 1.22 -1.74
N GLU A 190 -1.21 1.18 -2.76
CA GLU A 190 -1.50 0.64 -4.10
C GLU A 190 -1.82 -0.86 -4.04
N THR A 191 -0.99 -1.65 -3.35
CA THR A 191 -1.23 -3.09 -3.14
C THR A 191 -2.56 -3.34 -2.44
N ARG A 192 -2.83 -2.63 -1.34
CA ARG A 192 -4.09 -2.77 -0.60
C ARG A 192 -5.32 -2.39 -1.42
N ARG A 193 -5.19 -1.43 -2.33
CA ARG A 193 -6.27 -1.05 -3.25
C ARG A 193 -6.53 -2.12 -4.28
N ALA A 194 -5.46 -2.66 -4.89
CA ALA A 194 -5.59 -3.75 -5.84
C ALA A 194 -6.31 -4.95 -5.20
N GLU A 195 -5.89 -5.36 -4.01
CA GLU A 195 -6.54 -6.43 -3.25
C GLU A 195 -8.02 -6.15 -2.96
N ARG A 196 -8.35 -4.93 -2.53
CA ARG A 196 -9.75 -4.54 -2.26
C ARG A 196 -10.60 -4.57 -3.53
N THR A 197 -10.07 -4.04 -4.64
CA THR A 197 -10.82 -4.01 -5.92
C THR A 197 -11.09 -5.42 -6.43
N THR A 198 -10.10 -6.32 -6.32
CA THR A 198 -10.26 -7.74 -6.70
C THR A 198 -11.34 -8.37 -5.83
N ARG A 199 -11.25 -8.22 -4.51
CA ARG A 199 -12.22 -8.77 -3.58
C ARG A 199 -13.65 -8.24 -3.79
N GLU A 200 -13.80 -6.91 -3.98
CA GLU A 200 -15.11 -6.32 -4.28
C GLU A 200 -15.69 -6.84 -5.60
N SER A 201 -14.84 -7.08 -6.61
CA SER A 201 -15.27 -7.67 -7.87
C SER A 201 -15.75 -9.11 -7.69
N GLU A 202 -15.00 -9.93 -6.94
CA GLU A 202 -15.37 -11.31 -6.61
C GLU A 202 -16.70 -11.36 -5.82
N GLU A 203 -16.86 -10.51 -4.81
CA GLU A 203 -18.09 -10.41 -4.01
C GLU A 203 -19.29 -10.01 -4.89
N ARG A 204 -19.11 -9.04 -5.80
CA ARG A 204 -20.18 -8.62 -6.74
C ARG A 204 -20.57 -9.74 -7.70
N ILE A 205 -19.59 -10.46 -8.27
CA ILE A 205 -19.85 -11.60 -9.16
C ILE A 205 -20.58 -12.70 -8.40
N SER A 206 -20.14 -13.04 -7.21
CA SER A 206 -20.75 -14.04 -6.35
C SER A 206 -22.19 -13.68 -5.98
N PHE A 207 -22.43 -12.42 -5.61
CA PHE A 207 -23.75 -11.92 -5.27
C PHE A 207 -24.70 -11.94 -6.49
N ALA A 208 -24.24 -11.48 -7.66
CA ALA A 208 -25.03 -11.48 -8.88
C ALA A 208 -25.40 -12.91 -9.31
N ALA A 209 -24.44 -13.83 -9.23
CA ALA A 209 -24.65 -15.24 -9.55
C ALA A 209 -25.67 -15.87 -8.60
N ALA A 210 -25.52 -15.68 -7.29
CA ALA A 210 -26.45 -16.20 -6.28
C ALA A 210 -27.87 -15.63 -6.46
N SER A 211 -27.99 -14.34 -6.76
CA SER A 211 -29.29 -13.69 -7.03
C SER A 211 -30.00 -14.20 -8.25
N SER A 212 -29.24 -14.70 -9.23
CA SER A 212 -29.73 -15.28 -10.48
C SER A 212 -29.90 -16.81 -10.43
N ASN A 213 -29.73 -17.42 -9.27
CA ASN A 213 -29.71 -18.87 -9.09
C ASN A 213 -28.65 -19.58 -9.96
N VAL A 214 -27.50 -18.93 -10.20
CA VAL A 214 -26.40 -19.45 -11.00
C VAL A 214 -25.18 -19.74 -10.10
N GLY A 215 -24.69 -20.97 -10.12
CA GLY A 215 -23.40 -21.32 -9.55
C GLY A 215 -22.28 -21.09 -10.58
N ILE A 216 -21.26 -20.33 -10.22
CA ILE A 216 -20.08 -20.15 -11.07
C ILE A 216 -19.00 -21.10 -10.63
N TRP A 217 -18.32 -21.72 -11.60
CA TRP A 217 -17.22 -22.63 -11.35
C TRP A 217 -16.13 -22.49 -12.42
N GLN A 218 -14.93 -22.86 -12.06
CA GLN A 218 -13.75 -22.88 -12.92
C GLN A 218 -12.95 -24.13 -12.67
N TYR A 219 -12.45 -24.76 -13.74
CA TYR A 219 -11.51 -25.87 -13.69
C TYR A 219 -10.23 -25.50 -14.42
N GLU A 220 -9.11 -25.61 -13.76
CA GLU A 220 -7.81 -25.32 -14.34
C GLU A 220 -7.18 -26.63 -14.88
N PHE A 221 -6.96 -26.67 -16.19
CA PHE A 221 -6.49 -27.87 -16.87
C PHE A 221 -5.06 -28.26 -16.46
N SER A 222 -4.19 -27.27 -16.20
CA SER A 222 -2.77 -27.48 -15.90
C SER A 222 -2.53 -28.10 -14.52
N THR A 223 -3.30 -27.66 -13.52
CA THR A 223 -3.14 -28.07 -12.11
C THR A 223 -4.20 -29.06 -11.64
N GLY A 224 -5.32 -29.17 -12.39
CA GLY A 224 -6.49 -29.90 -11.95
C GLY A 224 -7.27 -29.21 -10.83
N ALA A 225 -6.95 -27.94 -10.54
CA ALA A 225 -7.61 -27.18 -9.51
C ALA A 225 -9.06 -26.83 -9.91
N PHE A 226 -9.98 -26.97 -8.95
CA PHE A 226 -11.38 -26.65 -9.13
C PHE A 226 -11.80 -25.57 -8.15
N TRP A 227 -12.32 -24.47 -8.66
CA TRP A 227 -12.89 -23.40 -7.87
C TRP A 227 -14.38 -23.22 -8.18
N ALA A 228 -15.18 -22.86 -7.17
CA ALA A 228 -16.59 -22.53 -7.35
C ALA A 228 -17.09 -21.56 -6.27
N THR A 229 -18.12 -20.80 -6.62
CA THR A 229 -18.83 -19.93 -5.67
C THR A 229 -19.56 -20.74 -4.60
N ASP A 230 -19.81 -20.14 -3.44
CA ASP A 230 -20.56 -20.79 -2.34
C ASP A 230 -21.96 -21.22 -2.78
N TYR A 231 -22.59 -20.45 -3.68
CA TYR A 231 -23.87 -20.85 -4.23
C TYR A 231 -23.76 -22.13 -5.09
N CYS A 232 -22.71 -22.27 -5.87
CA CYS A 232 -22.45 -23.53 -6.60
C CYS A 232 -22.32 -24.72 -5.63
N ARG A 233 -21.61 -24.55 -4.51
CA ARG A 233 -21.53 -25.57 -3.44
C ARG A 233 -22.91 -25.95 -2.91
N THR A 234 -23.74 -24.94 -2.63
CA THR A 234 -25.12 -25.13 -2.15
C THR A 234 -25.98 -25.90 -3.15
N LEU A 235 -25.82 -25.64 -4.48
CA LEU A 235 -26.53 -26.38 -5.51
C LEU A 235 -26.23 -27.89 -5.50
N PHE A 236 -24.99 -28.26 -5.10
CA PHE A 236 -24.57 -29.66 -4.97
C PHE A 236 -24.73 -30.24 -3.55
N GLY A 237 -25.35 -29.50 -2.62
CA GLY A 237 -25.52 -29.94 -1.23
C GLY A 237 -24.21 -30.09 -0.49
N LEU A 238 -23.18 -29.26 -0.83
CA LEU A 238 -21.86 -29.28 -0.19
C LEU A 238 -21.75 -28.21 0.87
N SER A 239 -21.15 -28.53 2.01
CA SER A 239 -20.82 -27.56 3.05
C SER A 239 -19.69 -26.62 2.60
N PRO A 240 -19.66 -25.34 3.07
CA PRO A 240 -18.57 -24.41 2.78
C PRO A 240 -17.18 -24.92 3.22
N SER A 241 -17.11 -25.76 4.24
CA SER A 241 -15.86 -26.32 4.78
C SER A 241 -15.40 -27.60 4.08
N GLU A 242 -16.22 -28.21 3.22
CA GLU A 242 -15.82 -29.41 2.51
C GLU A 242 -14.82 -29.10 1.39
N PRO A 243 -13.78 -29.94 1.22
CA PRO A 243 -12.84 -29.79 0.10
C PRO A 243 -13.59 -29.96 -1.22
N LEU A 244 -13.42 -29.01 -2.12
CA LEU A 244 -14.06 -28.98 -3.43
C LEU A 244 -13.10 -29.51 -4.47
N ASN A 245 -13.48 -30.60 -5.09
CA ASN A 245 -12.80 -31.14 -6.25
C ASN A 245 -13.82 -31.78 -7.23
N LEU A 246 -13.37 -32.04 -8.44
CA LEU A 246 -14.23 -32.55 -9.50
C LEU A 246 -14.89 -33.90 -9.13
N ASP A 247 -14.16 -34.81 -8.54
CA ASP A 247 -14.68 -36.14 -8.16
C ASP A 247 -15.79 -36.02 -7.11
N ARG A 248 -15.65 -35.08 -6.18
CA ARG A 248 -16.66 -34.81 -5.17
C ARG A 248 -17.96 -34.29 -5.78
N LEU A 249 -17.89 -33.39 -6.76
CA LEU A 249 -19.06 -32.93 -7.48
C LEU A 249 -19.74 -34.05 -8.26
N LEU A 250 -18.95 -34.83 -9.00
CA LEU A 250 -19.46 -35.97 -9.76
C LEU A 250 -20.16 -37.00 -8.87
N SER A 251 -19.67 -37.20 -7.63
CA SER A 251 -20.29 -38.15 -6.66
C SER A 251 -21.67 -37.69 -6.16
N ARG A 252 -22.05 -36.40 -6.34
CA ARG A 252 -23.36 -35.88 -5.98
C ARG A 252 -24.40 -35.97 -7.09
N ILE A 253 -23.97 -36.31 -8.31
CA ILE A 253 -24.87 -36.51 -9.46
C ILE A 253 -25.66 -37.80 -9.26
N HIS A 254 -26.96 -37.74 -9.59
CA HIS A 254 -27.84 -38.89 -9.49
C HIS A 254 -27.27 -40.10 -10.24
N PRO A 255 -27.30 -41.33 -9.69
CA PRO A 255 -26.67 -42.50 -10.29
C PRO A 255 -27.01 -42.75 -11.74
N ASN A 256 -28.26 -42.49 -12.16
CA ASN A 256 -28.69 -42.71 -13.54
C ASN A 256 -28.11 -41.67 -14.51
N ASP A 257 -27.72 -40.49 -14.03
CA ASP A 257 -27.22 -39.39 -14.89
C ASP A 257 -25.69 -39.30 -14.83
N SER A 258 -25.08 -39.84 -13.76
CA SER A 258 -23.64 -39.77 -13.50
C SER A 258 -22.75 -40.30 -14.64
N PRO A 259 -23.05 -41.41 -15.32
CA PRO A 259 -22.22 -41.89 -16.44
C PRO A 259 -22.17 -40.89 -17.61
N ALA A 260 -23.33 -40.34 -18.00
CA ALA A 260 -23.44 -39.40 -19.11
C ALA A 260 -22.80 -38.04 -18.78
N ALA A 261 -23.08 -37.49 -17.60
CA ALA A 261 -22.50 -36.25 -17.13
C ALA A 261 -20.97 -36.32 -16.96
N SER A 262 -20.48 -37.44 -16.41
CA SER A 262 -19.05 -37.66 -16.27
C SER A 262 -18.32 -37.83 -17.59
N ALA A 263 -18.96 -38.50 -18.58
CA ALA A 263 -18.41 -38.63 -19.92
C ALA A 263 -18.35 -37.27 -20.64
N ALA A 264 -19.43 -36.48 -20.58
CA ALA A 264 -19.49 -35.15 -21.17
C ALA A 264 -18.42 -34.22 -20.59
N LEU A 265 -18.27 -34.22 -19.26
CA LEU A 265 -17.28 -33.37 -18.59
C LEU A 265 -15.85 -33.78 -18.92
N ARG A 266 -15.53 -35.08 -18.89
CA ARG A 266 -14.21 -35.59 -19.30
C ARG A 266 -13.89 -35.28 -20.75
N SER A 267 -14.87 -35.38 -21.64
CA SER A 267 -14.72 -35.00 -23.04
C SER A 267 -14.46 -33.51 -23.21
N ALA A 268 -15.19 -32.69 -22.49
CA ALA A 268 -14.98 -31.22 -22.50
C ALA A 268 -13.58 -30.83 -22.01
N ILE A 269 -13.08 -31.51 -20.94
CA ILE A 269 -11.74 -31.30 -20.40
C ILE A 269 -10.67 -31.79 -21.40
N SER A 270 -10.79 -33.01 -21.92
CA SER A 270 -9.75 -33.62 -22.78
C SER A 270 -9.63 -32.95 -24.16
N LEU A 271 -10.73 -32.40 -24.68
CA LEU A 271 -10.79 -31.80 -26.00
C LEU A 271 -10.80 -30.28 -25.97
N ALA A 272 -10.74 -29.66 -24.78
CA ALA A 272 -10.93 -28.22 -24.54
C ALA A 272 -12.20 -27.74 -25.29
N ALA A 273 -13.30 -28.46 -25.16
CA ALA A 273 -14.54 -28.20 -25.86
C ALA A 273 -15.60 -27.58 -24.94
N PRO A 274 -16.59 -26.82 -25.48
CA PRO A 274 -17.70 -26.33 -24.69
C PRO A 274 -18.49 -27.49 -24.04
N LEU A 275 -18.91 -27.29 -22.79
CA LEU A 275 -19.79 -28.19 -22.06
C LEU A 275 -21.19 -27.60 -22.04
N ASP A 276 -22.19 -28.42 -22.35
CA ASP A 276 -23.61 -28.14 -22.12
C ASP A 276 -24.29 -29.47 -21.74
N VAL A 277 -24.65 -29.61 -20.47
CA VAL A 277 -25.21 -30.89 -19.95
C VAL A 277 -26.21 -30.57 -18.84
N GLU A 278 -27.27 -31.37 -18.80
CA GLU A 278 -28.28 -31.35 -17.74
C GLU A 278 -28.26 -32.67 -16.96
N PHE A 279 -28.33 -32.59 -15.65
CA PHE A 279 -28.31 -33.72 -14.76
C PHE A 279 -29.02 -33.42 -13.44
N ARG A 280 -29.39 -34.46 -12.72
CA ARG A 280 -29.95 -34.35 -11.37
C ARG A 280 -28.83 -34.46 -10.34
N VAL A 281 -28.89 -33.61 -9.34
CA VAL A 281 -28.07 -33.68 -8.12
C VAL A 281 -28.96 -34.26 -7.00
N GLN A 282 -28.44 -35.20 -6.24
CA GLN A 282 -29.14 -35.83 -5.14
C GLN A 282 -28.94 -34.93 -3.89
N ASP A 283 -30.05 -34.42 -3.34
CA ASP A 283 -30.10 -33.61 -2.12
C ASP A 283 -31.05 -34.30 -1.13
N GLY A 284 -30.54 -35.27 -0.37
CA GLY A 284 -31.36 -36.14 0.47
C GLY A 284 -32.27 -37.05 -0.36
N ASP A 285 -33.58 -37.01 -0.11
CA ASP A 285 -34.61 -37.75 -0.82
C ASP A 285 -35.14 -37.01 -2.08
N GLU A 286 -34.75 -35.75 -2.29
CA GLU A 286 -35.17 -34.96 -3.45
C GLU A 286 -34.07 -34.89 -4.50
N ALA A 287 -34.45 -34.85 -5.78
CA ALA A 287 -33.55 -34.67 -6.89
C ALA A 287 -33.76 -33.28 -7.51
N ARG A 288 -32.68 -32.48 -7.57
CA ARG A 288 -32.70 -31.16 -8.19
C ARG A 288 -32.07 -31.20 -9.59
N TRP A 289 -32.75 -30.65 -10.58
CA TRP A 289 -32.17 -30.48 -11.92
C TRP A 289 -31.19 -29.33 -11.97
N ILE A 290 -30.02 -29.58 -12.55
CA ILE A 290 -28.96 -28.59 -12.81
C ILE A 290 -28.60 -28.62 -14.29
N SER A 291 -28.55 -27.44 -14.93
CA SER A 291 -27.95 -27.24 -16.25
C SER A 291 -26.54 -26.69 -16.05
N ALA A 292 -25.52 -27.43 -16.49
CA ALA A 292 -24.13 -27.03 -16.39
C ALA A 292 -23.58 -26.66 -17.77
N ARG A 293 -23.08 -25.42 -17.87
CA ARG A 293 -22.47 -24.88 -19.10
C ARG A 293 -21.06 -24.38 -18.81
N ALA A 294 -20.12 -24.68 -19.69
CA ALA A 294 -18.77 -24.15 -19.62
C ALA A 294 -18.20 -23.91 -21.02
N ARG A 295 -17.21 -23.02 -21.08
CA ARG A 295 -16.40 -22.78 -22.27
C ARG A 295 -14.94 -22.74 -21.85
N PRO A 296 -14.04 -23.34 -22.65
CA PRO A 296 -12.61 -23.20 -22.42
C PRO A 296 -12.20 -21.74 -22.63
N VAL A 297 -11.35 -21.24 -21.75
CA VAL A 297 -10.76 -19.89 -21.84
C VAL A 297 -9.25 -20.10 -21.88
N ALA A 298 -8.56 -19.44 -22.82
CA ALA A 298 -7.11 -19.47 -22.88
C ALA A 298 -6.55 -18.82 -21.60
N GLY A 299 -5.64 -19.54 -20.92
CA GLY A 299 -4.90 -18.98 -19.79
C GLY A 299 -3.94 -17.88 -20.23
N ASP A 300 -3.47 -17.07 -19.29
CA ASP A 300 -2.47 -16.01 -19.54
C ASP A 300 -1.16 -16.55 -20.16
N ASP A 301 -0.91 -17.84 -20.03
CA ASP A 301 0.26 -18.55 -20.59
C ASP A 301 0.03 -19.09 -22.02
N GLY A 302 -1.10 -18.77 -22.66
CA GLY A 302 -1.42 -19.18 -24.04
C GLY A 302 -1.74 -20.68 -24.21
N GLY A 303 -1.90 -21.43 -23.12
CA GLY A 303 -2.43 -22.79 -23.09
C GLY A 303 -3.97 -22.80 -23.04
N PRO A 304 -4.62 -23.88 -23.51
CA PRO A 304 -6.07 -24.04 -23.38
C PRO A 304 -6.50 -24.18 -21.93
#